data_b164205bd5846a772baadc1fa7202489
#
_entry.id   b164205bd5846a772baadc1fa7202489
#
_cell.length_a   1.000
_cell.length_b   1.000
_cell.length_c   1.000
_cell.angle_alpha   90.00
_cell.angle_beta   90.00
_cell.angle_gamma   90.00
#
_symmetry.space_group_name_H-M   'P 1'
#
loop_
_entity.id
_entity.type
_entity.pdbx_description
1 polymer ?
#
loop_
_entity_poly.entity_id
_entity_poly.type
_entity_poly.pdbx_seq_one_letter_code
_entity_poly.pdbx_strand_id
1 'polypeptide(L)'
;MVVLSHSPMRMLAPMYWGKRVMVLGSSAKEIAHEDLGLDATVTPEEFAGEWPGIFHFVGEGYYVKRNIPQRPSYVGKPLPVSGIMVLHDPLDWALEAQVVVDVLRGGDPPGSGNGPHTPMHISNPDFVFSSAYAEPRLAAGAFADTVRMLYAKRYGTSEPEIEVFGKPSAWTFTYARDLLEIRGQAVGSAERGMKRIYMVGDNPSGDIRGANIAGPPWISNLVKTGVYRDANGGVNDPVDPADFVHDSVRDFVDFVLERESKLAAE
;
A
#
# COMPACT_ATOMS: atom_id res chain seq x y z
N MET A 1 -8.25 17.07 -5.12
CA MET A 1 -8.26 15.92 -4.18
C MET A 1 -7.28 14.90 -4.71
N VAL A 2 -6.42 14.38 -3.86
CA VAL A 2 -5.43 13.35 -4.22
C VAL A 2 -5.66 12.15 -3.30
N VAL A 3 -5.61 10.95 -3.87
CA VAL A 3 -5.61 9.68 -3.13
C VAL A 3 -4.28 9.00 -3.42
N LEU A 4 -3.43 8.92 -2.42
CA LEU A 4 -2.15 8.21 -2.48
C LEU A 4 -2.36 6.73 -2.17
N SER A 5 -1.37 5.89 -2.47
CA SER A 5 -1.47 4.43 -2.26
C SER A 5 -1.77 4.06 -0.79
N HIS A 6 -1.24 4.82 0.18
CA HIS A 6 -1.50 4.61 1.60
C HIS A 6 -2.80 5.26 2.12
N SER A 7 -3.43 6.19 1.35
CA SER A 7 -4.63 6.90 1.83
C SER A 7 -5.78 5.97 2.26
N PRO A 8 -6.06 4.85 1.56
CA PRO A 8 -7.10 3.92 1.97
C PRO A 8 -6.82 3.23 3.32
N MET A 9 -5.54 3.14 3.74
CA MET A 9 -5.17 2.54 5.03
C MET A 9 -5.70 3.35 6.23
N ARG A 10 -6.18 4.60 6.01
CA ARG A 10 -6.92 5.35 7.03
C ARG A 10 -8.14 4.59 7.55
N MET A 11 -8.72 3.72 6.76
CA MET A 11 -9.85 2.87 7.16
C MET A 11 -9.47 1.89 8.28
N LEU A 12 -8.18 1.57 8.42
CA LEU A 12 -7.65 0.74 9.51
C LEU A 12 -7.43 1.50 10.82
N ALA A 13 -7.34 2.83 10.78
CA ALA A 13 -6.97 3.63 11.95
C ALA A 13 -7.79 3.30 13.21
N PRO A 14 -9.14 3.13 13.14
CA PRO A 14 -9.93 2.78 14.31
C PRO A 14 -9.53 1.45 14.98
N MET A 15 -9.00 0.49 14.21
CA MET A 15 -8.53 -0.80 14.74
C MET A 15 -7.24 -0.65 15.56
N TYR A 16 -6.46 0.40 15.28
CA TYR A 16 -5.13 0.63 15.83
C TYR A 16 -5.06 1.81 16.81
N TRP A 17 -6.15 2.50 17.09
CA TRP A 17 -6.16 3.59 18.09
C TRP A 17 -5.71 3.06 19.46
N GLY A 18 -4.72 3.75 20.04
CA GLY A 18 -4.12 3.37 21.32
C GLY A 18 -3.25 2.11 21.28
N LYS A 19 -3.05 1.52 20.11
CA LYS A 19 -2.17 0.35 19.91
C LYS A 19 -0.87 0.76 19.22
N ARG A 20 0.20 0.03 19.53
CA ARG A 20 1.49 0.26 18.92
C ARG A 20 1.57 -0.39 17.55
N VAL A 21 1.92 0.37 16.52
CA VAL A 21 2.01 -0.07 15.13
C VAL A 21 3.45 0.10 14.62
N MET A 22 3.98 -0.94 13.98
CA MET A 22 5.25 -0.84 13.27
C MET A 22 5.01 -0.26 11.89
N VAL A 23 5.77 0.78 11.53
CA VAL A 23 5.63 1.48 10.26
C VAL A 23 6.94 1.48 9.49
N LEU A 24 6.86 1.17 8.18
CA LEU A 24 8.00 1.02 7.29
C LEU A 24 7.92 1.98 6.10
N GLY A 25 9.10 2.38 5.65
CA GLY A 25 9.30 3.20 4.47
C GLY A 25 9.71 4.63 4.79
N SER A 26 10.07 5.37 3.75
CA SER A 26 10.46 6.77 3.88
C SER A 26 9.32 7.60 4.46
N SER A 27 9.60 8.45 5.45
CA SER A 27 8.62 9.28 6.17
C SER A 27 7.42 8.50 6.75
N ALA A 28 7.59 7.22 7.04
CA ALA A 28 6.49 6.37 7.49
C ALA A 28 5.84 6.85 8.80
N LYS A 29 6.61 7.44 9.72
CA LYS A 29 6.07 7.96 10.99
C LYS A 29 5.23 9.23 10.77
N GLU A 30 5.69 10.12 9.90
CA GLU A 30 4.96 11.32 9.52
C GLU A 30 3.65 10.95 8.82
N ILE A 31 3.69 10.05 7.84
CA ILE A 31 2.49 9.54 7.15
C ILE A 31 1.52 8.89 8.15
N ALA A 32 2.03 8.04 9.05
CA ALA A 32 1.19 7.38 10.04
C ALA A 32 0.49 8.38 10.98
N HIS A 33 1.20 9.42 11.40
CA HIS A 33 0.66 10.45 12.29
C HIS A 33 -0.29 11.40 11.55
N GLU A 34 0.16 12.02 10.46
CA GLU A 34 -0.57 13.09 9.78
C GLU A 34 -1.72 12.56 8.91
N ASP A 35 -1.47 11.48 8.17
CA ASP A 35 -2.47 10.94 7.23
C ASP A 35 -3.37 9.88 7.85
N LEU A 36 -2.86 9.05 8.77
CA LEU A 36 -3.63 7.94 9.34
C LEU A 36 -4.12 8.22 10.77
N GLY A 37 -3.56 9.21 11.47
CA GLY A 37 -3.93 9.54 12.86
C GLY A 37 -3.46 8.50 13.87
N LEU A 38 -2.28 7.89 13.64
CA LEU A 38 -1.67 6.88 14.52
C LEU A 38 -0.54 7.52 15.33
N ASP A 39 -0.72 7.63 16.65
CA ASP A 39 0.25 8.28 17.54
C ASP A 39 1.32 7.32 18.08
N ALA A 40 0.96 6.06 18.32
CA ALA A 40 1.86 5.07 18.91
C ALA A 40 2.56 4.23 17.83
N THR A 41 3.58 4.81 17.17
CA THR A 41 4.32 4.16 16.09
C THR A 41 5.76 3.81 16.46
N VAL A 42 6.31 2.79 15.80
CA VAL A 42 7.71 2.37 15.92
C VAL A 42 8.25 1.95 14.56
N THR A 43 9.48 2.33 14.23
CA THR A 43 10.16 1.80 13.04
C THR A 43 10.88 0.49 13.36
N PRO A 44 11.25 -0.33 12.37
CA PRO A 44 12.07 -1.53 12.59
C PRO A 44 13.39 -1.23 13.31
N GLU A 45 14.03 -0.09 12.98
CA GLU A 45 15.27 0.34 13.60
C GLU A 45 15.10 0.67 15.09
N GLU A 46 14.06 1.45 15.41
CA GLU A 46 13.72 1.78 16.80
C GLU A 46 13.40 0.52 17.58
N PHE A 47 12.64 -0.39 16.97
CA PHE A 47 12.29 -1.68 17.58
C PHE A 47 13.53 -2.55 17.83
N ALA A 48 14.47 -2.60 16.88
CA ALA A 48 15.73 -3.29 17.06
C ALA A 48 16.58 -2.69 18.21
N GLY A 49 16.49 -1.37 18.42
CA GLY A 49 17.09 -0.70 19.58
C GLY A 49 16.47 -1.15 20.92
N GLU A 50 15.20 -1.51 20.92
CA GLU A 50 14.50 -2.00 22.13
C GLU A 50 14.74 -3.49 22.42
N TRP A 51 15.11 -4.27 21.40
CA TRP A 51 15.40 -5.69 21.47
C TRP A 51 16.85 -5.96 21.06
N PRO A 52 17.83 -5.72 21.95
CA PRO A 52 19.25 -5.97 21.64
C PRO A 52 19.46 -7.41 21.16
N GLY A 53 20.13 -7.56 20.03
CA GLY A 53 20.40 -8.87 19.44
C GLY A 53 19.36 -9.37 18.42
N ILE A 54 18.20 -8.72 18.26
CA ILE A 54 17.22 -9.08 17.20
C ILE A 54 17.83 -8.93 15.80
N PHE A 55 18.76 -7.99 15.65
CA PHE A 55 19.56 -7.83 14.44
C PHE A 55 21.06 -7.92 14.76
N HIS A 56 21.61 -9.11 14.58
CA HIS A 56 22.94 -9.48 15.06
C HIS A 56 24.11 -8.99 14.21
N PHE A 57 23.88 -8.70 12.92
CA PHE A 57 24.96 -8.43 11.94
C PHE A 57 25.59 -7.04 12.05
N VAL A 58 25.23 -6.26 13.04
CA VAL A 58 25.71 -4.89 13.21
C VAL A 58 26.43 -4.77 14.54
N GLY A 59 27.67 -4.30 14.51
CA GLY A 59 28.38 -3.91 15.72
C GLY A 59 27.73 -2.67 16.37
N GLU A 60 28.15 -2.35 17.58
CA GLU A 60 27.65 -1.20 18.36
C GLU A 60 27.59 0.11 17.57
N GLY A 61 28.52 0.31 16.62
CA GLY A 61 28.57 1.49 15.76
C GLY A 61 27.38 1.65 14.78
N TYR A 62 26.63 0.60 14.49
CA TYR A 62 25.46 0.67 13.60
C TYR A 62 24.37 1.56 14.16
N TYR A 63 23.96 1.30 15.39
CA TYR A 63 22.92 2.06 16.07
C TYR A 63 23.35 3.50 16.35
N VAL A 64 24.61 3.70 16.74
CA VAL A 64 25.19 5.03 16.97
C VAL A 64 25.19 5.86 15.70
N LYS A 65 25.66 5.31 14.57
CA LYS A 65 25.71 6.02 13.28
C LYS A 65 24.33 6.40 12.75
N ARG A 66 23.29 5.63 13.10
CA ARG A 66 21.90 5.90 12.72
C ARG A 66 21.10 6.66 13.78
N ASN A 67 21.77 7.06 14.85
CA ASN A 67 21.12 7.74 15.98
C ASN A 67 19.90 6.98 16.54
N ILE A 68 20.01 5.64 16.57
CA ILE A 68 18.94 4.77 17.09
C ILE A 68 19.10 4.64 18.59
N PRO A 69 18.10 5.08 19.40
CA PRO A 69 18.15 4.92 20.85
C PRO A 69 18.22 3.45 21.27
N GLN A 70 19.16 3.09 22.08
CA GLN A 70 19.22 1.76 22.68
C GLN A 70 18.44 1.76 24.00
N ARG A 71 17.55 0.79 24.17
CA ARG A 71 16.78 0.63 25.39
C ARG A 71 17.70 0.19 26.54
N PRO A 72 17.74 0.90 27.66
CA PRO A 72 18.47 0.44 28.83
C PRO A 72 17.91 -0.88 29.38
N SER A 73 18.76 -1.80 29.79
CA SER A 73 18.37 -3.13 30.30
C SER A 73 17.47 -3.11 31.54
N TYR A 74 17.46 -2.03 32.28
CA TYR A 74 16.61 -1.82 33.47
C TYR A 74 15.19 -1.32 33.15
N VAL A 75 14.92 -0.92 31.93
CA VAL A 75 13.58 -0.51 31.50
C VAL A 75 12.82 -1.75 31.10
N GLY A 76 11.76 -2.12 31.73
CA GLY A 76 10.96 -3.34 31.52
C GLY A 76 10.76 -3.74 30.05
N LYS A 77 9.98 -4.77 29.77
CA LYS A 77 9.79 -5.26 28.41
C LYS A 77 9.22 -4.21 27.47
N PRO A 78 9.63 -4.17 26.18
CA PRO A 78 9.00 -3.34 25.18
C PRO A 78 7.51 -3.65 25.01
N LEU A 79 6.72 -2.64 24.65
CA LEU A 79 5.32 -2.85 24.32
C LEU A 79 5.18 -3.70 23.05
N PRO A 80 4.21 -4.63 23.01
CA PRO A 80 3.98 -5.45 21.83
C PRO A 80 3.53 -4.58 20.63
N VAL A 81 3.86 -5.03 19.44
CA VAL A 81 3.37 -4.47 18.17
C VAL A 81 2.07 -5.16 17.80
N SER A 82 1.04 -4.39 17.52
CA SER A 82 -0.31 -4.89 17.20
C SER A 82 -0.60 -4.95 15.70
N GLY A 83 0.23 -4.32 14.87
CA GLY A 83 0.12 -4.33 13.41
C GLY A 83 1.37 -3.79 12.75
N ILE A 84 1.59 -4.16 11.49
CA ILE A 84 2.69 -3.71 10.66
C ILE A 84 2.09 -3.01 9.44
N MET A 85 2.57 -1.81 9.13
CA MET A 85 2.13 -1.04 7.95
C MET A 85 3.33 -0.61 7.11
N VAL A 86 3.41 -1.10 5.88
CA VAL A 86 4.38 -0.62 4.88
C VAL A 86 3.72 0.51 4.13
N LEU A 87 4.10 1.74 4.48
CA LEU A 87 3.48 2.97 3.97
C LEU A 87 4.20 3.54 2.75
N HIS A 88 5.48 3.23 2.61
CA HIS A 88 6.33 3.56 1.47
C HIS A 88 7.40 2.48 1.29
N ASP A 89 8.23 2.57 0.23
CA ASP A 89 9.27 1.59 -0.03
C ASP A 89 10.28 1.49 1.12
N PRO A 90 10.50 0.28 1.68
CA PRO A 90 11.50 0.03 2.71
C PRO A 90 12.92 0.24 2.17
N LEU A 91 13.83 0.73 3.02
CA LEU A 91 15.16 1.16 2.60
C LEU A 91 16.30 0.25 3.07
N ASP A 92 16.21 -0.34 4.26
CA ASP A 92 17.23 -1.24 4.84
C ASP A 92 16.66 -2.66 4.97
N TRP A 93 16.48 -3.31 3.83
CA TRP A 93 15.82 -4.62 3.76
C TRP A 93 16.45 -5.67 4.65
N ALA A 94 17.75 -5.61 4.92
CA ALA A 94 18.40 -6.60 5.77
C ALA A 94 17.88 -6.55 7.21
N LEU A 95 17.78 -5.34 7.79
CA LEU A 95 17.24 -5.13 9.11
C LEU A 95 15.71 -5.25 9.11
N GLU A 96 15.07 -4.56 8.19
CA GLU A 96 13.60 -4.48 8.12
C GLU A 96 12.97 -5.86 7.93
N ALA A 97 13.51 -6.69 7.00
CA ALA A 97 12.99 -8.04 6.78
C ALA A 97 13.19 -8.95 7.99
N GLN A 98 14.35 -8.90 8.66
CA GLN A 98 14.58 -9.69 9.87
C GLN A 98 13.59 -9.33 10.98
N VAL A 99 13.45 -8.04 11.28
CA VAL A 99 12.57 -7.54 12.34
C VAL A 99 11.10 -7.83 12.02
N VAL A 100 10.68 -7.56 10.77
CA VAL A 100 9.29 -7.80 10.32
C VAL A 100 8.92 -9.28 10.43
N VAL A 101 9.80 -10.19 9.99
CA VAL A 101 9.55 -11.64 10.08
C VAL A 101 9.37 -12.09 11.53
N ASP A 102 10.16 -11.58 12.46
CA ASP A 102 10.03 -11.92 13.88
C ASP A 102 8.77 -11.30 14.50
N VAL A 103 8.42 -10.05 14.15
CA VAL A 103 7.19 -9.40 14.64
C VAL A 103 5.93 -10.08 14.07
N LEU A 104 5.92 -10.47 12.79
CA LEU A 104 4.84 -11.24 12.18
C LEU A 104 4.57 -12.54 12.91
N ARG A 105 5.65 -13.26 13.29
CA ARG A 105 5.53 -14.50 14.05
C ARG A 105 4.94 -14.29 15.44
N GLY A 106 5.15 -13.09 15.99
CA GLY A 106 4.70 -12.74 17.34
C GLY A 106 5.43 -13.47 18.45
N GLY A 107 4.90 -13.33 19.65
CA GLY A 107 5.45 -13.96 20.84
C GLY A 107 6.37 -13.05 21.64
N ASP A 108 6.91 -13.60 22.72
CA ASP A 108 7.83 -12.95 23.66
C ASP A 108 8.99 -13.93 23.98
N PRO A 109 10.20 -13.70 23.47
CA PRO A 109 10.58 -12.59 22.59
C PRO A 109 9.93 -12.66 21.20
N PRO A 110 9.94 -11.56 20.41
CA PRO A 110 9.47 -11.58 19.03
C PRO A 110 10.10 -12.72 18.21
N GLY A 111 9.30 -13.42 17.40
CA GLY A 111 9.76 -14.58 16.65
C GLY A 111 9.61 -15.93 17.38
N SER A 112 9.28 -15.95 18.68
CA SER A 112 9.09 -17.19 19.44
C SER A 112 7.80 -17.93 19.07
N GLY A 113 6.79 -17.23 18.55
CA GLY A 113 5.52 -17.80 18.13
C GLY A 113 4.61 -18.28 19.27
N ASN A 114 4.87 -17.86 20.51
CA ASN A 114 4.04 -18.18 21.66
C ASN A 114 2.98 -17.11 21.95
N GLY A 115 2.62 -16.32 20.96
CA GLY A 115 1.60 -15.27 20.99
C GLY A 115 0.83 -15.19 19.69
N PRO A 116 -0.12 -14.23 19.57
CA PRO A 116 -0.85 -14.03 18.34
C PRO A 116 0.06 -13.54 17.21
N HIS A 117 -0.25 -13.93 15.98
CA HIS A 117 0.40 -13.39 14.79
C HIS A 117 0.03 -11.91 14.63
N THR A 118 1.00 -11.09 14.24
CA THR A 118 0.79 -9.67 13.99
C THR A 118 0.35 -9.47 12.54
N PRO A 119 -0.80 -8.83 12.26
CA PRO A 119 -1.23 -8.56 10.89
C PRO A 119 -0.29 -7.56 10.19
N MET A 120 -0.14 -7.72 8.88
CA MET A 120 0.66 -6.83 8.03
C MET A 120 -0.17 -6.29 6.87
N HIS A 121 -0.04 -5.00 6.64
CA HIS A 121 -0.72 -4.25 5.59
C HIS A 121 0.31 -3.52 4.72
N ILE A 122 0.08 -3.49 3.41
CA ILE A 122 0.98 -2.84 2.46
C ILE A 122 0.19 -1.86 1.58
N SER A 123 0.73 -0.65 1.45
CA SER A 123 0.12 0.41 0.66
C SER A 123 0.25 0.22 -0.85
N ASN A 124 1.31 -0.47 -1.31
CA ASN A 124 1.61 -0.61 -2.73
C ASN A 124 2.15 -2.02 -3.04
N PRO A 125 1.47 -2.80 -3.90
CA PRO A 125 1.91 -4.13 -4.30
C PRO A 125 2.90 -4.14 -5.46
N ASP A 126 3.28 -2.98 -6.00
CA ASP A 126 4.17 -2.92 -7.15
C ASP A 126 5.51 -3.61 -6.84
N PHE A 127 5.90 -4.53 -7.73
CA PHE A 127 7.15 -5.26 -7.59
C PHE A 127 8.36 -4.40 -7.98
N VAL A 128 8.17 -3.55 -9.00
CA VAL A 128 9.18 -2.61 -9.49
C VAL A 128 8.55 -1.26 -9.80
N PHE A 129 9.38 -0.21 -9.80
CA PHE A 129 9.02 1.12 -10.28
C PHE A 129 10.10 1.72 -11.17
N SER A 130 9.71 2.64 -12.05
CA SER A 130 10.62 3.40 -12.90
C SER A 130 11.21 4.59 -12.14
N SER A 131 12.52 4.81 -12.29
CA SER A 131 13.25 5.92 -11.67
C SER A 131 14.18 6.58 -12.70
N ALA A 132 15.04 7.47 -12.24
CA ALA A 132 16.10 8.06 -13.09
C ALA A 132 17.17 7.03 -13.52
N TYR A 133 17.23 5.86 -12.89
CA TYR A 133 18.10 4.77 -13.32
C TYR A 133 17.48 4.03 -14.51
N ALA A 134 18.32 3.55 -15.43
CA ALA A 134 17.88 2.97 -16.70
C ALA A 134 17.00 1.71 -16.52
N GLU A 135 17.31 0.90 -15.49
CA GLU A 135 16.53 -0.30 -15.17
C GLU A 135 15.54 -0.02 -14.05
N PRO A 136 14.37 -0.70 -14.01
CA PRO A 136 13.42 -0.56 -12.92
C PRO A 136 14.01 -0.93 -11.56
N ARG A 137 13.57 -0.27 -10.50
CA ARG A 137 13.98 -0.53 -9.12
C ARG A 137 12.92 -1.31 -8.38
N LEU A 138 13.36 -2.17 -7.43
CA LEU A 138 12.47 -2.94 -6.57
C LEU A 138 11.64 -2.01 -5.69
N ALA A 139 10.37 -2.33 -5.55
CA ALA A 139 9.38 -1.59 -4.78
C ALA A 139 8.89 -2.37 -3.56
N ALA A 140 7.93 -1.81 -2.84
CA ALA A 140 7.37 -2.40 -1.62
C ALA A 140 6.74 -3.79 -1.83
N GLY A 141 6.20 -4.09 -3.02
CA GLY A 141 5.71 -5.42 -3.37
C GLY A 141 6.81 -6.48 -3.35
N ALA A 142 8.00 -6.16 -3.90
CA ALA A 142 9.14 -7.06 -3.86
C ALA A 142 9.63 -7.32 -2.42
N PHE A 143 9.58 -6.30 -1.56
CA PHE A 143 9.85 -6.46 -0.13
C PHE A 143 8.85 -7.40 0.53
N ALA A 144 7.55 -7.22 0.28
CA ALA A 144 6.49 -8.07 0.83
C ALA A 144 6.66 -9.54 0.42
N ASP A 145 6.99 -9.81 -0.85
CA ASP A 145 7.26 -11.16 -1.34
C ASP A 145 8.51 -11.77 -0.68
N THR A 146 9.54 -10.96 -0.46
CA THR A 146 10.73 -11.38 0.29
C THR A 146 10.37 -11.77 1.72
N VAL A 147 9.56 -10.98 2.41
CA VAL A 147 9.08 -11.27 3.78
C VAL A 147 8.26 -12.56 3.81
N ARG A 148 7.34 -12.76 2.88
CA ARG A 148 6.54 -14.01 2.75
C ARG A 148 7.45 -15.23 2.64
N MET A 149 8.37 -15.19 1.69
CA MET A 149 9.32 -16.28 1.44
C MET A 149 10.20 -16.57 2.68
N LEU A 150 10.77 -15.54 3.30
CA LEU A 150 11.62 -15.69 4.49
C LEU A 150 10.84 -16.27 5.66
N TYR A 151 9.63 -15.78 5.91
CA TYR A 151 8.74 -16.29 6.95
C TYR A 151 8.44 -17.78 6.75
N ALA A 152 7.98 -18.17 5.57
CA ALA A 152 7.64 -19.57 5.25
C ALA A 152 8.85 -20.48 5.42
N LYS A 153 10.02 -20.10 4.91
CA LYS A 153 11.25 -20.89 5.01
C LYS A 153 11.76 -20.99 6.45
N ARG A 154 11.69 -19.90 7.23
CA ARG A 154 12.19 -19.89 8.61
C ARG A 154 11.35 -20.76 9.54
N TYR A 155 10.04 -20.72 9.38
CA TYR A 155 9.13 -21.38 10.33
C TYR A 155 8.52 -22.69 9.79
N GLY A 156 8.81 -23.08 8.55
CA GLY A 156 8.28 -24.28 7.93
C GLY A 156 6.75 -24.29 7.80
N THR A 157 6.17 -23.10 7.58
CA THR A 157 4.71 -22.89 7.50
C THR A 157 4.33 -22.30 6.15
N SER A 158 3.01 -22.12 5.92
CA SER A 158 2.51 -21.31 4.81
C SER A 158 3.00 -19.86 4.93
N GLU A 159 3.03 -19.17 3.80
CA GLU A 159 3.31 -17.74 3.75
C GLU A 159 2.28 -16.95 4.59
N PRO A 160 2.69 -15.87 5.25
CA PRO A 160 1.76 -15.01 5.99
C PRO A 160 0.86 -14.27 5.00
N GLU A 161 -0.39 -14.09 5.39
CA GLU A 161 -1.29 -13.21 4.66
C GLU A 161 -0.87 -11.75 4.88
N ILE A 162 -0.72 -11.01 3.77
CA ILE A 162 -0.41 -9.58 3.76
C ILE A 162 -1.52 -8.87 3.01
N GLU A 163 -2.25 -8.01 3.70
CA GLU A 163 -3.34 -7.25 3.11
C GLU A 163 -2.82 -6.09 2.26
N VAL A 164 -3.36 -5.95 1.05
CA VAL A 164 -2.92 -4.96 0.06
C VAL A 164 -3.96 -3.87 -0.12
N PHE A 165 -3.53 -2.60 0.00
CA PHE A 165 -4.38 -1.41 -0.11
C PHE A 165 -4.20 -0.63 -1.41
N GLY A 166 -3.06 -0.73 -2.08
CA GLY A 166 -2.81 -0.09 -3.38
C GLY A 166 -3.60 -0.72 -4.54
N LYS A 167 -3.70 -0.03 -5.67
CA LYS A 167 -4.28 -0.58 -6.89
C LYS A 167 -3.62 -1.93 -7.24
N PRO A 168 -4.37 -2.95 -7.67
CA PRO A 168 -5.79 -2.99 -8.03
C PRO A 168 -6.76 -3.30 -6.89
N SER A 169 -6.35 -3.17 -5.63
CA SER A 169 -7.19 -3.51 -4.47
C SER A 169 -8.52 -2.74 -4.45
N ALA A 170 -9.60 -3.45 -4.14
CA ALA A 170 -10.93 -2.86 -3.98
C ALA A 170 -10.98 -1.75 -2.91
N TRP A 171 -10.10 -1.79 -1.91
CA TRP A 171 -10.00 -0.75 -0.89
C TRP A 171 -9.73 0.64 -1.47
N THR A 172 -8.82 0.75 -2.45
CA THR A 172 -8.51 2.02 -3.11
C THR A 172 -9.73 2.58 -3.84
N PHE A 173 -10.45 1.75 -4.56
CA PHE A 173 -11.62 2.16 -5.34
C PHE A 173 -12.81 2.50 -4.45
N THR A 174 -13.04 1.74 -3.38
CA THR A 174 -14.06 2.05 -2.37
C THR A 174 -13.77 3.39 -1.69
N TYR A 175 -12.55 3.58 -1.21
CA TYR A 175 -12.14 4.83 -0.57
C TYR A 175 -12.25 6.03 -1.51
N ALA A 176 -11.80 5.89 -2.76
CA ALA A 176 -11.91 6.95 -3.77
C ALA A 176 -13.36 7.29 -4.10
N ARG A 177 -14.26 6.29 -4.23
CA ARG A 177 -15.69 6.49 -4.43
C ARG A 177 -16.29 7.29 -3.28
N ASP A 178 -16.05 6.89 -2.04
CA ASP A 178 -16.61 7.54 -0.86
C ASP A 178 -16.17 9.02 -0.77
N LEU A 179 -14.91 9.31 -1.11
CA LEU A 179 -14.41 10.69 -1.20
C LEU A 179 -15.06 11.49 -2.33
N LEU A 180 -15.31 10.87 -3.49
CA LEU A 180 -16.01 11.51 -4.60
C LEU A 180 -17.45 11.83 -4.23
N GLU A 181 -18.15 10.93 -3.52
CA GLU A 181 -19.50 11.16 -3.03
C GLU A 181 -19.57 12.33 -2.03
N ILE A 182 -18.64 12.38 -1.07
CA ILE A 182 -18.53 13.52 -0.13
C ILE A 182 -18.28 14.82 -0.90
N ARG A 183 -17.42 14.80 -1.91
CA ARG A 183 -17.13 15.97 -2.74
C ARG A 183 -18.33 16.39 -3.57
N GLY A 184 -19.05 15.45 -4.15
CA GLY A 184 -20.28 15.69 -4.92
C GLY A 184 -21.33 16.42 -4.08
N GLN A 185 -21.57 15.96 -2.87
CA GLN A 185 -22.48 16.60 -1.91
C GLN A 185 -22.04 18.03 -1.57
N ALA A 186 -20.74 18.24 -1.34
CA ALA A 186 -20.19 19.56 -1.02
C ALA A 186 -20.34 20.60 -2.14
N VAL A 187 -20.43 20.16 -3.40
CA VAL A 187 -20.66 21.04 -4.57
C VAL A 187 -22.13 21.10 -5.02
N GLY A 188 -23.05 20.61 -4.19
CA GLY A 188 -24.48 20.75 -4.41
C GLY A 188 -25.13 19.70 -5.30
N SER A 189 -24.46 18.54 -5.52
CA SER A 189 -25.14 17.41 -6.14
C SER A 189 -26.30 16.93 -5.27
N ALA A 190 -27.51 17.09 -5.76
CA ALA A 190 -28.71 16.71 -5.03
C ALA A 190 -28.95 15.18 -4.99
N GLU A 191 -28.30 14.43 -5.86
CA GLU A 191 -28.45 12.98 -5.97
C GLU A 191 -27.46 12.28 -5.03
N ARG A 192 -27.97 11.36 -4.21
CA ARG A 192 -27.14 10.42 -3.46
C ARG A 192 -26.66 9.30 -4.41
N GLY A 193 -25.36 9.06 -4.39
CA GLY A 193 -24.71 8.04 -5.21
C GLY A 193 -24.32 8.53 -6.60
N MET A 194 -23.13 8.15 -7.02
CA MET A 194 -22.64 8.44 -8.37
C MET A 194 -23.13 7.37 -9.34
N LYS A 195 -23.81 7.79 -10.41
CA LYS A 195 -24.30 6.87 -11.44
C LYS A 195 -23.15 6.26 -12.25
N ARG A 196 -22.10 7.03 -12.47
CA ARG A 196 -20.89 6.64 -13.24
C ARG A 196 -19.66 7.30 -12.65
N ILE A 197 -18.58 6.54 -12.54
CA ILE A 197 -17.25 7.00 -12.16
C ILE A 197 -16.29 6.48 -13.23
N TYR A 198 -15.66 7.39 -13.94
CA TYR A 198 -14.71 7.04 -15.00
C TYR A 198 -13.30 6.91 -14.40
N MET A 199 -12.77 5.69 -14.36
CA MET A 199 -11.36 5.46 -14.10
C MET A 199 -10.60 5.55 -15.43
N VAL A 200 -9.60 6.41 -15.50
CA VAL A 200 -8.68 6.50 -16.64
C VAL A 200 -7.27 6.21 -16.18
N GLY A 201 -6.59 5.31 -16.87
CA GLY A 201 -5.22 4.92 -16.55
C GLY A 201 -4.51 4.25 -17.71
N ASP A 202 -3.22 4.09 -17.58
CA ASP A 202 -2.33 3.52 -18.59
C ASP A 202 -1.77 2.15 -18.18
N ASN A 203 -2.11 1.67 -16.98
CA ASN A 203 -1.66 0.39 -16.46
C ASN A 203 -2.83 -0.61 -16.36
N PRO A 204 -2.93 -1.58 -17.30
CA PRO A 204 -3.99 -2.58 -17.27
C PRO A 204 -4.06 -3.34 -15.94
N SER A 205 -2.93 -3.82 -15.42
CA SER A 205 -2.89 -4.64 -14.22
C SER A 205 -3.18 -3.87 -12.91
N GLY A 206 -3.07 -2.55 -12.92
CA GLY A 206 -3.36 -1.70 -11.77
C GLY A 206 -4.69 -0.96 -11.90
N ASP A 207 -4.77 -0.10 -12.91
CA ASP A 207 -5.88 0.84 -13.09
C ASP A 207 -7.14 0.15 -13.59
N ILE A 208 -7.01 -0.63 -14.66
CA ILE A 208 -8.14 -1.25 -15.34
C ILE A 208 -8.67 -2.43 -14.52
N ARG A 209 -7.78 -3.34 -14.13
CA ARG A 209 -8.14 -4.47 -13.25
C ARG A 209 -8.84 -3.98 -11.98
N GLY A 210 -8.32 -2.92 -11.35
CA GLY A 210 -8.92 -2.38 -10.13
C GLY A 210 -10.32 -1.83 -10.35
N ALA A 211 -10.56 -1.07 -11.42
CA ALA A 211 -11.88 -0.60 -11.77
C ALA A 211 -12.85 -1.75 -12.09
N ASN A 212 -12.38 -2.76 -12.82
CA ASN A 212 -13.16 -3.94 -13.16
C ASN A 212 -13.53 -4.77 -11.92
N ILE A 213 -12.60 -4.94 -10.97
CA ILE A 213 -12.87 -5.62 -9.69
C ILE A 213 -13.87 -4.82 -8.84
N ALA A 214 -13.73 -3.50 -8.81
CA ALA A 214 -14.64 -2.64 -8.05
C ALA A 214 -16.07 -2.65 -8.65
N GLY A 215 -16.19 -2.90 -9.95
CA GLY A 215 -17.47 -2.99 -10.64
C GLY A 215 -18.25 -1.67 -10.65
N PRO A 216 -19.53 -1.69 -11.05
CA PRO A 216 -20.34 -0.47 -11.08
C PRO A 216 -20.34 0.28 -9.73
N PRO A 217 -20.28 1.61 -9.73
CA PRO A 217 -20.44 2.51 -10.88
C PRO A 217 -19.15 2.84 -11.65
N TRP A 218 -18.04 2.12 -11.41
CA TRP A 218 -16.77 2.32 -12.11
C TRP A 218 -16.85 1.88 -13.56
N ILE A 219 -16.26 2.67 -14.45
CA ILE A 219 -16.12 2.44 -15.90
C ILE A 219 -14.64 2.58 -16.21
N SER A 220 -14.03 1.51 -16.68
CA SER A 220 -12.58 1.46 -16.93
C SER A 220 -12.24 2.02 -18.31
N ASN A 221 -11.25 2.91 -18.38
CA ASN A 221 -10.79 3.55 -19.59
C ASN A 221 -9.26 3.47 -19.69
N LEU A 222 -8.78 2.73 -20.67
CA LEU A 222 -7.36 2.56 -20.94
C LEU A 222 -6.86 3.64 -21.91
N VAL A 223 -5.75 4.31 -21.57
CA VAL A 223 -5.04 5.23 -22.48
C VAL A 223 -3.70 4.65 -22.90
N LYS A 224 -3.34 4.85 -24.19
CA LYS A 224 -2.14 4.27 -24.80
C LYS A 224 -0.88 5.13 -24.63
N THR A 225 -0.92 6.17 -23.82
CA THR A 225 0.16 7.18 -23.70
C THR A 225 1.14 6.92 -22.57
N GLY A 226 1.09 5.78 -21.89
CA GLY A 226 1.91 5.49 -20.71
C GLY A 226 2.60 4.14 -20.72
N VAL A 227 2.38 3.36 -19.66
CA VAL A 227 2.96 2.02 -19.47
C VAL A 227 2.42 1.03 -20.50
N TYR A 228 1.14 1.11 -20.82
CA TYR A 228 0.55 0.24 -21.82
C TYR A 228 1.23 0.41 -23.17
N ARG A 229 1.78 -0.67 -23.67
CA ARG A 229 2.36 -0.77 -25.00
C ARG A 229 1.55 -1.80 -25.78
N ASP A 230 0.95 -1.35 -26.84
CA ASP A 230 0.26 -2.22 -27.79
C ASP A 230 1.27 -3.11 -28.53
N ALA A 231 1.60 -4.24 -27.90
CA ALA A 231 2.57 -5.20 -28.48
C ALA A 231 2.01 -5.92 -29.73
N ASN A 232 0.69 -5.87 -29.94
CA ASN A 232 0.00 -6.68 -30.95
C ASN A 232 -0.85 -5.90 -31.94
N GLY A 233 -0.71 -4.56 -32.02
CA GLY A 233 -1.62 -3.69 -32.76
C GLY A 233 -3.04 -3.75 -32.20
N GLY A 234 -3.16 -4.16 -30.93
CA GLY A 234 -4.41 -4.51 -30.28
C GLY A 234 -5.20 -3.29 -29.82
N VAL A 235 -6.45 -3.52 -29.74
CA VAL A 235 -7.40 -2.48 -29.35
C VAL A 235 -7.50 -2.39 -27.83
N ASN A 236 -7.14 -3.48 -27.09
CA ASN A 236 -7.32 -3.58 -25.63
C ASN A 236 -6.37 -4.62 -25.02
N ASP A 237 -6.18 -4.56 -23.71
CA ASP A 237 -5.40 -5.59 -22.99
C ASP A 237 -6.19 -6.91 -22.92
N PRO A 238 -5.60 -8.05 -23.28
CA PRO A 238 -6.33 -9.32 -23.31
C PRO A 238 -6.56 -9.94 -21.92
N VAL A 239 -5.79 -9.55 -20.92
CA VAL A 239 -5.88 -10.06 -19.54
C VAL A 239 -6.78 -9.19 -18.68
N ASP A 240 -6.62 -7.88 -18.81
CA ASP A 240 -7.38 -6.87 -18.08
C ASP A 240 -8.06 -5.91 -19.06
N PRO A 241 -9.10 -6.35 -19.79
CA PRO A 241 -9.74 -5.52 -20.81
C PRO A 241 -10.48 -4.34 -20.18
N ALA A 242 -10.26 -3.15 -20.72
CA ALA A 242 -11.01 -1.95 -20.34
C ALA A 242 -12.37 -1.90 -21.04
N ASP A 243 -13.35 -1.22 -20.44
CA ASP A 243 -14.61 -0.93 -21.07
C ASP A 243 -14.43 -0.08 -22.33
N PHE A 244 -13.47 0.87 -22.28
CA PHE A 244 -13.13 1.76 -23.40
C PHE A 244 -11.62 1.95 -23.50
N VAL A 245 -11.15 2.15 -24.74
CA VAL A 245 -9.73 2.42 -25.02
C VAL A 245 -9.61 3.71 -25.83
N HIS A 246 -8.65 4.54 -25.44
CA HIS A 246 -8.41 5.86 -26.04
C HIS A 246 -6.93 6.03 -26.38
N ASP A 247 -6.63 6.79 -27.43
CA ASP A 247 -5.24 7.06 -27.79
C ASP A 247 -4.56 7.99 -26.80
N SER A 248 -5.32 8.90 -26.17
CA SER A 248 -4.80 9.83 -25.16
C SER A 248 -5.86 10.19 -24.11
N VAL A 249 -5.42 10.86 -23.03
CA VAL A 249 -6.32 11.44 -22.01
C VAL A 249 -7.25 12.49 -22.64
N ARG A 250 -6.81 13.19 -23.69
CA ARG A 250 -7.65 14.17 -24.38
C ARG A 250 -8.84 13.48 -25.04
N ASP A 251 -8.58 12.42 -25.81
CA ASP A 251 -9.64 11.66 -26.50
C ASP A 251 -10.62 11.06 -25.48
N PHE A 252 -10.12 10.60 -24.33
CA PHE A 252 -10.95 10.16 -23.21
C PHE A 252 -11.88 11.28 -22.70
N VAL A 253 -11.36 12.50 -22.48
CA VAL A 253 -12.17 13.62 -21.98
C VAL A 253 -13.26 13.98 -23.01
N ASP A 254 -12.91 14.08 -24.29
CA ASP A 254 -13.87 14.37 -25.37
C ASP A 254 -14.97 13.29 -25.43
N PHE A 255 -14.59 12.01 -25.31
CA PHE A 255 -15.53 10.89 -25.24
C PHE A 255 -16.51 11.01 -24.05
N VAL A 256 -16.00 11.32 -22.84
CA VAL A 256 -16.86 11.43 -21.64
C VAL A 256 -17.85 12.58 -21.81
N LEU A 257 -17.41 13.74 -22.29
CA LEU A 257 -18.27 14.91 -22.50
C LEU A 257 -19.40 14.61 -23.50
N GLU A 258 -19.06 13.95 -24.61
CA GLU A 258 -20.05 13.55 -25.62
C GLU A 258 -21.04 12.53 -25.07
N ARG A 259 -20.55 11.50 -24.37
CA ARG A 259 -21.36 10.42 -23.78
C ARG A 259 -22.34 10.97 -22.75
N GLU A 260 -21.87 11.78 -21.80
CA GLU A 260 -22.73 12.33 -20.76
C GLU A 260 -23.74 13.33 -21.30
N SER A 261 -23.40 14.11 -22.37
CA SER A 261 -24.33 14.98 -23.03
C SER A 261 -25.48 14.21 -23.69
N LYS A 262 -25.20 13.07 -24.32
CA LYS A 262 -26.24 12.19 -24.90
C LYS A 262 -27.15 11.60 -23.84
N LEU A 263 -26.57 11.07 -22.75
CA LEU A 263 -27.31 10.46 -21.64
C LEU A 263 -28.17 11.47 -20.85
N ALA A 264 -27.80 12.75 -20.87
CA ALA A 264 -28.60 13.81 -20.24
C ALA A 264 -29.77 14.27 -21.10
N ALA A 265 -29.79 13.94 -22.41
CA ALA A 265 -30.85 14.28 -23.38
C ALA A 265 -31.93 13.18 -23.48
N GLU A 266 -31.67 12.00 -22.97
CA GLU A 266 -32.60 10.88 -22.85
C GLU A 266 -33.37 10.94 -21.51
#